data_1cdba06c3ba5799bc11f54969705e1c5
#
_entry.id   1cdba06c3ba5799bc11f54969705e1c5
#
_cell.length_a   1.000
_cell.length_b   1.000
_cell.length_c   1.000
_cell.angle_alpha   90.00
_cell.angle_beta   90.00
_cell.angle_gamma   90.00
#
_symmetry.space_group_name_H-M   'P 1'
#
loop_
_entity.id
_entity.type
_entity.pdbx_description
1 polymer ?
#
loop_
_entity_poly.entity_id
_entity_poly.type
_entity_poly.pdbx_seq_one_letter_code
_entity_poly.pdbx_strand_id
1 'polypeptide(L)'
;MIEIVTSLFITAHAGFSNHNLNWVHPHIGLETEKYAAGLYYNSERRVSFYVSRTLYSGPVDIAGGMVTGYASNKVLPFISVSRDLDKGFTVFVIPSVDSETRKPSLVLGLEYKIK
;
A
#
# COMPACT_ATOMS: atom_id res chain seq x y z
N MET A 1 -6.80 9.03 -18.62
CA MET A 1 -6.09 10.23 -18.14
C MET A 1 -5.19 9.86 -16.98
N ILE A 2 -4.00 10.40 -16.93
CA ILE A 2 -3.05 10.15 -15.84
C ILE A 2 -3.21 11.26 -14.81
N GLU A 3 -3.40 10.87 -13.55
CA GLU A 3 -3.43 11.79 -12.42
C GLU A 3 -2.19 11.66 -11.58
N ILE A 4 -1.65 12.80 -11.12
CA ILE A 4 -0.61 12.82 -10.10
C ILE A 4 -1.32 12.85 -8.75
N VAL A 5 -0.99 11.88 -7.89
CA VAL A 5 -1.61 11.75 -6.58
C VAL A 5 -0.53 11.91 -5.51
N THR A 6 -0.75 12.84 -4.58
CA THR A 6 0.03 12.93 -3.36
C THR A 6 -0.87 12.53 -2.21
N SER A 7 -0.37 11.68 -1.32
CA SER A 7 -1.19 11.20 -0.22
C SER A 7 -0.34 10.83 0.99
N LEU A 8 -1.04 10.59 2.08
CA LEU A 8 -0.44 10.10 3.32
C LEU A 8 -1.15 8.80 3.69
N PHE A 9 -0.38 7.73 3.83
CA PHE A 9 -0.89 6.46 4.35
C PHE A 9 -0.62 6.38 5.84
N ILE A 10 -1.61 5.90 6.60
CA ILE A 10 -1.47 5.57 8.02
C ILE A 10 -1.81 4.09 8.14
N THR A 11 -0.91 3.30 8.71
CA THR A 11 -1.09 1.85 8.75
C THR A 11 -1.00 1.28 10.15
N ALA A 12 -1.66 0.14 10.34
CA ALA A 12 -1.51 -0.72 11.50
C ALA A 12 -1.08 -2.10 11.00
N HIS A 13 -0.11 -2.69 11.66
CA HIS A 13 0.48 -3.96 11.26
C HIS A 13 0.08 -5.04 12.25
N ALA A 14 -0.85 -5.92 11.84
CA ALA A 14 -1.36 -7.00 12.67
C ALA A 14 -0.67 -8.31 12.33
N GLY A 15 -0.17 -9.03 13.34
CA GLY A 15 0.50 -10.31 13.15
C GLY A 15 1.99 -10.22 12.85
N PHE A 16 2.58 -9.03 12.92
CA PHE A 16 4.02 -8.84 12.73
C PHE A 16 4.76 -8.93 14.05
N SER A 17 5.94 -9.54 14.03
CA SER A 17 6.80 -9.66 15.22
C SER A 17 7.51 -8.36 15.56
N ASN A 18 7.81 -7.52 14.58
CA ASN A 18 8.50 -6.26 14.80
C ASN A 18 7.49 -5.15 15.08
N HIS A 19 7.55 -4.59 16.31
CA HIS A 19 6.65 -3.51 16.73
C HIS A 19 7.21 -2.11 16.47
N ASN A 20 8.41 -2.00 15.90
CA ASN A 20 9.04 -0.72 15.57
C ASN A 20 8.83 -0.31 14.11
N LEU A 21 7.82 -0.84 13.46
CA LEU A 21 7.50 -0.48 12.07
C LEU A 21 6.97 0.95 12.00
N ASN A 22 7.39 1.67 10.96
CA ASN A 22 6.87 2.99 10.69
C ASN A 22 5.39 2.88 10.28
N TRP A 23 4.54 3.73 10.83
CA TRP A 23 3.09 3.69 10.57
C TRP A 23 2.59 4.86 9.74
N VAL A 24 3.47 5.80 9.37
CA VAL A 24 3.13 6.96 8.55
C VAL A 24 3.94 6.90 7.26
N HIS A 25 3.26 6.96 6.11
CA HIS A 25 3.87 6.72 4.80
C HIS A 25 3.52 7.82 3.81
N PRO A 26 4.36 8.87 3.68
CA PRO A 26 4.18 9.82 2.58
C PRO A 26 4.29 9.12 1.23
N HIS A 27 3.45 9.52 0.30
CA HIS A 27 3.30 8.86 -1.00
C HIS A 27 3.10 9.89 -2.12
N ILE A 28 3.73 9.61 -3.25
CA ILE A 28 3.45 10.31 -4.51
C ILE A 28 3.37 9.27 -5.63
N GLY A 29 2.39 9.39 -6.49
CA GLY A 29 2.22 8.43 -7.57
C GLY A 29 1.48 8.98 -8.77
N LEU A 30 1.41 8.14 -9.80
CA LEU A 30 0.64 8.37 -11.01
C LEU A 30 -0.43 7.30 -11.09
N GLU A 31 -1.66 7.71 -11.38
CA GLU A 31 -2.79 6.79 -11.47
C GLU A 31 -3.55 6.99 -12.75
N THR A 32 -4.02 5.89 -13.33
CA THR A 32 -5.01 5.85 -14.39
C THR A 32 -6.20 5.02 -13.92
N GLU A 33 -7.19 4.80 -14.78
CA GLU A 33 -8.35 3.99 -14.41
C GLU A 33 -7.98 2.56 -13.99
N LYS A 34 -6.91 1.99 -14.58
CA LYS A 34 -6.54 0.59 -14.38
C LYS A 34 -5.16 0.39 -13.76
N TYR A 35 -4.28 1.39 -13.84
CA TYR A 35 -2.89 1.24 -13.42
C TYR A 35 -2.50 2.32 -12.43
N ALA A 36 -1.56 1.98 -11.58
CA ALA A 36 -0.93 2.93 -10.67
C ALA A 36 0.55 2.61 -10.54
N ALA A 37 1.35 3.64 -10.33
CA ALA A 37 2.77 3.50 -10.04
C ALA A 37 3.17 4.64 -9.11
N GLY A 38 4.06 4.38 -8.19
CA GLY A 38 4.46 5.45 -7.28
C GLY A 38 5.59 5.09 -6.35
N LEU A 39 5.88 6.05 -5.49
CA LEU A 39 6.90 5.96 -4.45
C LEU A 39 6.25 6.27 -3.11
N TYR A 40 6.66 5.55 -2.08
CA TYR A 40 6.24 5.88 -0.72
C TYR A 40 7.32 5.51 0.30
N TYR A 41 7.27 6.16 1.46
CA TYR A 41 8.16 5.85 2.57
C TYR A 41 7.53 4.71 3.38
N ASN A 42 8.17 3.54 3.36
CA ASN A 42 7.53 2.30 3.82
C ASN A 42 7.67 2.06 5.33
N SER A 43 7.11 0.95 5.79
CA SER A 43 7.12 0.57 7.21
C SER A 43 8.52 0.27 7.75
N GLU A 44 9.49 0.00 6.89
CA GLU A 44 10.89 -0.23 7.26
C GLU A 44 11.75 1.02 7.12
N ARG A 45 11.13 2.18 6.97
CA ARG A 45 11.79 3.50 6.82
C ARG A 45 12.70 3.58 5.60
N ARG A 46 12.24 2.97 4.51
CA ARG A 46 12.90 3.01 3.20
C ARG A 46 11.92 3.49 2.14
N VAL A 47 12.45 3.96 1.03
CA VAL A 47 11.61 4.33 -0.11
C VAL A 47 11.26 3.08 -0.90
N SER A 48 9.97 2.87 -1.12
CA SER A 48 9.46 1.80 -1.97
C SER A 48 8.95 2.37 -3.29
N PHE A 49 9.20 1.64 -4.36
CA PHE A 49 8.58 1.88 -5.66
C PHE A 49 7.58 0.76 -5.93
N TYR A 50 6.41 1.11 -6.43
CA TYR A 50 5.40 0.10 -6.76
C TYR A 50 4.77 0.35 -8.11
N VAL A 51 4.28 -0.73 -8.73
CA VAL A 51 3.37 -0.69 -9.86
C VAL A 51 2.22 -1.63 -9.56
N SER A 52 1.01 -1.24 -9.94
CA SER A 52 -0.15 -2.06 -9.69
C SER A 52 -1.19 -1.92 -10.81
N ARG A 53 -2.09 -2.89 -10.83
CA ARG A 53 -3.21 -2.92 -11.76
C ARG A 53 -4.48 -3.22 -10.98
N THR A 54 -5.55 -2.49 -11.28
CA THR A 54 -6.88 -2.79 -10.74
C THR A 54 -7.40 -4.07 -11.39
N LEU A 55 -7.69 -5.07 -10.58
CA LEU A 55 -8.20 -6.37 -11.02
C LEU A 55 -9.72 -6.43 -10.97
N TYR A 56 -10.30 -5.70 -10.01
CA TYR A 56 -11.75 -5.65 -9.82
C TYR A 56 -12.13 -4.29 -9.23
N SER A 57 -13.21 -3.73 -9.73
CA SER A 57 -13.75 -2.46 -9.21
C SER A 57 -15.25 -2.62 -9.01
N GLY A 58 -15.71 -2.38 -7.79
CA GLY A 58 -17.11 -2.55 -7.40
C GLY A 58 -17.34 -1.93 -6.03
N PRO A 59 -18.05 -2.63 -5.12
CA PRO A 59 -18.21 -2.14 -3.73
C PRO A 59 -16.87 -1.97 -3.03
N VAL A 60 -15.87 -2.77 -3.41
CA VAL A 60 -14.47 -2.61 -3.04
C VAL A 60 -13.62 -2.73 -4.30
N ASP A 61 -12.42 -2.17 -4.27
CA ASP A 61 -11.46 -2.30 -5.36
C ASP A 61 -10.38 -3.31 -4.96
N ILE A 62 -10.05 -4.20 -5.89
CA ILE A 62 -8.97 -5.16 -5.69
C ILE A 62 -7.88 -4.84 -6.70
N ALA A 63 -6.67 -4.66 -6.22
CA ALA A 63 -5.51 -4.37 -7.05
C ALA A 63 -4.40 -5.36 -6.74
N GLY A 64 -3.62 -5.68 -7.74
CA GLY A 64 -2.44 -6.50 -7.59
C GLY A 64 -1.25 -5.82 -8.24
N GLY A 65 -0.06 -6.07 -7.72
CA GLY A 65 1.12 -5.45 -8.26
C GLY A 65 2.41 -5.96 -7.64
N MET A 66 3.44 -5.17 -7.83
CA MET A 66 4.79 -5.46 -7.35
C MET A 66 5.33 -4.24 -6.60
N VAL A 67 6.12 -4.49 -5.57
CA VAL A 67 6.69 -3.43 -4.72
C VAL A 67 8.13 -3.79 -4.37
N THR A 68 8.96 -2.75 -4.21
CA THR A 68 10.37 -2.87 -3.82
C THR A 68 10.62 -2.14 -2.49
N GLY A 69 11.86 -2.15 -2.02
CA GLY A 69 12.28 -1.32 -0.89
C GLY A 69 12.16 -1.98 0.48
N TYR A 70 11.87 -3.28 0.52
CA TYR A 70 11.81 -4.02 1.77
C TYR A 70 13.12 -4.78 2.02
N ALA A 71 13.30 -5.28 3.25
CA ALA A 71 14.56 -5.85 3.73
C ALA A 71 15.15 -6.95 2.84
N SER A 72 14.32 -7.67 2.10
CA SER A 72 14.77 -8.71 1.19
C SER A 72 15.47 -8.18 -0.06
N ASN A 73 15.41 -6.88 -0.33
CA ASN A 73 15.88 -6.22 -1.57
C ASN A 73 15.34 -6.85 -2.84
N LYS A 74 14.20 -7.50 -2.75
CA LYS A 74 13.55 -8.15 -3.89
C LYS A 74 12.29 -7.42 -4.25
N VAL A 75 11.85 -7.64 -5.50
CA VAL A 75 10.53 -7.23 -5.92
C VAL A 75 9.52 -8.21 -5.33
N LEU A 76 8.56 -7.71 -4.58
CA LEU A 76 7.56 -8.53 -3.90
C LEU A 76 6.19 -8.32 -4.55
N PRO A 77 5.44 -9.40 -4.82
CA PRO A 77 4.05 -9.26 -5.25
C PRO A 77 3.17 -8.82 -4.08
N PHE A 78 2.10 -8.09 -4.37
CA PHE A 78 1.12 -7.74 -3.36
C PHE A 78 -0.29 -7.69 -3.95
N ILE A 79 -1.27 -7.85 -3.07
CA ILE A 79 -2.69 -7.64 -3.37
C ILE A 79 -3.21 -6.67 -2.33
N SER A 80 -4.01 -5.70 -2.77
CA SER A 80 -4.69 -4.79 -1.85
C SER A 80 -6.19 -4.82 -2.13
N VAL A 81 -6.96 -4.70 -1.05
CA VAL A 81 -8.41 -4.51 -1.10
C VAL A 81 -8.68 -3.15 -0.49
N SER A 82 -9.36 -2.29 -1.21
CA SER A 82 -9.58 -0.92 -0.76
C SER A 82 -11.01 -0.47 -1.03
N ARG A 83 -11.42 0.55 -0.30
CA ARG A 83 -12.72 1.20 -0.50
C ARG A 83 -12.55 2.70 -0.27
N ASP A 84 -13.01 3.47 -1.23
CA ASP A 84 -13.02 4.92 -1.09
C ASP A 84 -14.11 5.35 -0.13
N LEU A 85 -13.73 6.22 0.79
CA LEU A 85 -14.65 6.89 1.72
C LEU A 85 -14.83 8.33 1.27
N ASP A 86 -15.72 9.05 1.94
CA ASP A 86 -15.91 10.47 1.63
C ASP A 86 -14.70 11.31 2.01
N LYS A 87 -14.58 12.49 1.39
CA LYS A 87 -13.60 13.53 1.75
C LYS A 87 -12.14 13.15 1.49
N GLY A 88 -11.88 12.30 0.49
CA GLY A 88 -10.52 11.98 0.09
C GLY A 88 -9.86 10.87 0.88
N PHE A 89 -10.62 10.15 1.70
CA PHE A 89 -10.12 9.01 2.46
C PHE A 89 -10.36 7.71 1.71
N THR A 90 -9.38 6.79 1.80
CA THR A 90 -9.50 5.43 1.30
C THR A 90 -9.00 4.48 2.39
N VAL A 91 -9.82 3.50 2.75
CA VAL A 91 -9.40 2.43 3.65
C VAL A 91 -8.91 1.25 2.82
N PHE A 92 -7.84 0.60 3.28
CA PHE A 92 -7.28 -0.54 2.53
C PHE A 92 -6.74 -1.62 3.47
N VAL A 93 -6.69 -2.84 2.94
CA VAL A 93 -6.13 -4.01 3.61
C VAL A 93 -5.17 -4.70 2.66
N ILE A 94 -3.98 -5.01 3.14
CA ILE A 94 -2.98 -5.75 2.37
C ILE A 94 -2.61 -7.02 3.15
N PRO A 95 -3.03 -8.21 2.67
CA PRO A 95 -2.55 -9.46 3.25
C PRO A 95 -1.05 -9.59 3.02
N SER A 96 -0.34 -10.07 4.03
CA SER A 96 1.11 -10.15 3.99
C SER A 96 1.59 -11.38 4.76
N VAL A 97 2.91 -11.57 4.77
CA VAL A 97 3.56 -12.62 5.56
C VAL A 97 4.69 -11.95 6.33
N ASP A 98 4.74 -12.19 7.64
CA ASP A 98 5.83 -11.70 8.46
C ASP A 98 7.12 -12.38 8.03
N SER A 99 8.15 -11.59 7.69
CA SER A 99 9.42 -12.11 7.18
C SER A 99 10.20 -12.89 8.23
N GLU A 100 9.97 -12.65 9.51
CA GLU A 100 10.68 -13.35 10.60
C GLU A 100 10.01 -14.68 10.97
N THR A 101 8.69 -14.68 11.13
CA THR A 101 7.95 -15.85 11.61
C THR A 101 7.29 -16.65 10.50
N ARG A 102 7.17 -16.05 9.29
CA ARG A 102 6.48 -16.59 8.13
C ARG A 102 5.00 -16.89 8.39
N LYS A 103 4.42 -16.24 9.39
CA LYS A 103 3.00 -16.36 9.69
C LYS A 103 2.19 -15.34 8.87
N PRO A 104 0.94 -15.65 8.53
CA PRO A 104 0.09 -14.66 7.86
C PRO A 104 -0.08 -13.42 8.71
N SER A 105 -0.05 -12.27 8.06
CA SER A 105 -0.16 -10.95 8.69
C SER A 105 -1.06 -10.08 7.86
N LEU A 106 -1.53 -8.97 8.44
CA LEU A 106 -2.35 -7.99 7.75
C LEU A 106 -1.78 -6.60 7.96
N VAL A 107 -1.78 -5.81 6.90
CA VAL A 107 -1.58 -4.36 6.99
C VAL A 107 -2.94 -3.73 6.78
N LEU A 108 -3.41 -2.98 7.79
CA LEU A 108 -4.64 -2.20 7.71
C LEU A 108 -4.24 -0.76 7.55
N GLY A 109 -4.83 -0.06 6.59
CA GLY A 109 -4.40 1.28 6.31
C GLY A 109 -5.52 2.23 5.95
N LEU A 110 -5.20 3.50 6.12
CA LEU A 110 -6.03 4.62 5.71
C LEU A 110 -5.16 5.55 4.87
N GLU A 111 -5.62 5.87 3.69
CA GLU A 111 -4.97 6.83 2.81
C GLU A 111 -5.75 8.12 2.80
N TYR A 112 -5.07 9.25 2.99
CA TYR A 112 -5.63 10.57 2.78
C TYR A 112 -4.97 11.21 1.57
N LYS A 113 -5.76 11.46 0.52
CA LYS A 113 -5.26 12.08 -0.71
C LYS A 113 -5.21 13.59 -0.52
N ILE A 114 -4.02 14.14 -0.75
CA ILE A 114 -3.77 15.58 -0.69
C ILE A 114 -3.83 16.11 -2.12
N LYS A 115 -4.68 17.10 -2.34
CA LYS A 115 -4.79 17.71 -3.67
C LYS A 115 -4.20 19.10 -3.67
#